data_e37da5626e816a93bb1907dc07367d46
#
_entry.id   e37da5626e816a93bb1907dc07367d46
#
_cell.length_a   1.000
_cell.length_b   1.000
_cell.length_c   1.000
_cell.angle_alpha   90.00
_cell.angle_beta   90.00
_cell.angle_gamma   90.00
#
_symmetry.space_group_name_H-M   'P 1'
#
loop_
_entity.id
_entity.type
_entity.pdbx_description
1 polymer ?
#
loop_
_entity_poly.entity_id
_entity_poly.type
_entity_poly.pdbx_seq_one_letter_code
_entity_poly.pdbx_strand_id
1 'polypeptide(L)'
;MLNRRTVFAAAALAAPATFALWRPTPADAEACATDKTAANAALLERYVAAVNAHDTRSFANIFTDTYLQRSGRSPPGLAAQIENAQRLFTALPDLHLAIEDRIFGVDKIVARCAYTGTQNGKFLGVEPTGKQIKFGTIDIWRVEGDKLAEHWDQVDLAGILKQLREG
;
A
#
# COMPACT_ATOMS: atom_id res chain seq x y z
N MET A 1 -75.89 7.92 -45.34
CA MET A 1 -74.61 7.97 -46.08
C MET A 1 -73.52 8.16 -45.07
N LEU A 2 -72.82 7.14 -44.63
CA LEU A 2 -71.75 7.16 -43.68
C LEU A 2 -70.42 7.27 -44.42
N ASN A 3 -69.65 8.30 -44.15
CA ASN A 3 -68.29 8.51 -44.69
C ASN A 3 -67.27 7.96 -43.70
N ARG A 4 -66.59 6.87 -44.00
CA ARG A 4 -65.54 6.25 -43.23
C ARG A 4 -64.19 6.94 -43.59
N ARG A 5 -63.66 7.77 -42.72
CA ARG A 5 -62.28 8.23 -42.82
C ARG A 5 -61.37 7.20 -42.17
N THR A 6 -60.54 6.58 -43.00
CA THR A 6 -59.47 5.65 -42.58
C THR A 6 -58.31 6.48 -42.04
N VAL A 7 -57.97 6.34 -40.77
CA VAL A 7 -56.78 6.92 -40.13
C VAL A 7 -55.67 5.91 -40.23
N PHE A 8 -54.64 6.16 -41.01
CA PHE A 8 -53.40 5.40 -41.00
C PHE A 8 -52.57 5.82 -39.82
N ALA A 9 -52.43 4.92 -38.84
CA ALA A 9 -51.45 5.10 -37.75
C ALA A 9 -50.09 4.62 -38.25
N ALA A 10 -49.14 5.57 -38.38
CA ALA A 10 -47.73 5.24 -38.63
C ALA A 10 -47.09 4.74 -37.33
N ALA A 11 -46.79 3.46 -37.28
CA ALA A 11 -46.00 2.88 -36.19
C ALA A 11 -44.53 3.23 -36.45
N ALA A 12 -43.96 4.12 -35.63
CA ALA A 12 -42.53 4.38 -35.58
C ALA A 12 -41.85 3.18 -34.90
N LEU A 13 -41.12 2.38 -35.65
CA LEU A 13 -40.19 1.38 -35.12
C LEU A 13 -38.99 2.07 -34.49
N ALA A 14 -38.98 2.15 -33.17
CA ALA A 14 -37.79 2.55 -32.43
C ALA A 14 -36.79 1.38 -32.48
N ALA A 15 -35.67 1.59 -33.17
CA ALA A 15 -34.54 0.66 -33.14
C ALA A 15 -33.96 0.62 -31.74
N PRO A 16 -33.69 -0.54 -31.15
CA PRO A 16 -33.01 -0.60 -29.85
C PRO A 16 -31.58 -0.05 -30.02
N ALA A 17 -31.24 0.97 -29.24
CA ALA A 17 -29.86 1.43 -29.10
C ALA A 17 -29.05 0.31 -28.42
N THR A 18 -28.29 -0.46 -29.20
CA THR A 18 -27.33 -1.42 -28.68
C THR A 18 -26.20 -0.63 -28.05
N PHE A 19 -26.24 -0.47 -26.74
CA PHE A 19 -25.07 -0.07 -25.99
C PHE A 19 -24.03 -1.20 -26.15
N ALA A 20 -23.06 -0.99 -27.03
CA ALA A 20 -21.88 -1.83 -27.12
C ALA A 20 -21.09 -1.64 -25.81
N LEU A 21 -21.25 -2.60 -24.88
CA LEU A 21 -20.38 -2.67 -23.72
C LEU A 21 -18.95 -2.88 -24.21
N TRP A 22 -18.14 -1.83 -24.14
CA TRP A 22 -16.72 -1.95 -24.43
C TRP A 22 -16.12 -3.00 -23.49
N ARG A 23 -15.54 -4.06 -24.08
CA ARG A 23 -14.80 -5.08 -23.34
C ARG A 23 -13.34 -4.92 -23.73
N PRO A 24 -12.44 -4.68 -22.75
CA PRO A 24 -11.02 -4.58 -23.05
C PRO A 24 -10.53 -5.90 -23.69
N THR A 25 -9.64 -5.78 -24.64
CA THR A 25 -8.95 -6.93 -25.22
C THR A 25 -7.92 -7.48 -24.22
N PRO A 26 -7.46 -8.74 -24.39
CA PRO A 26 -6.36 -9.26 -23.57
C PRO A 26 -5.11 -8.39 -23.60
N ALA A 27 -4.80 -7.79 -24.75
CA ALA A 27 -3.67 -6.86 -24.89
C ALA A 27 -3.86 -5.58 -24.08
N ASP A 28 -5.08 -5.01 -24.02
CA ASP A 28 -5.40 -3.84 -23.20
C ASP A 28 -5.28 -4.14 -21.71
N ALA A 29 -5.70 -5.34 -21.30
CA ALA A 29 -5.61 -5.83 -19.94
C ALA A 29 -4.14 -6.03 -19.50
N GLU A 30 -3.31 -6.59 -20.38
CA GLU A 30 -1.87 -6.79 -20.15
C GLU A 30 -1.11 -5.46 -20.06
N ALA A 31 -1.37 -4.52 -20.97
CA ALA A 31 -0.79 -3.19 -20.93
C ALA A 31 -1.17 -2.44 -19.66
N CYS A 32 -2.43 -2.52 -19.22
CA CYS A 32 -2.90 -1.91 -17.98
C CYS A 32 -2.23 -2.54 -16.75
N ALA A 33 -2.05 -3.87 -16.73
CA ALA A 33 -1.37 -4.58 -15.64
C ALA A 33 0.11 -4.18 -15.55
N THR A 34 0.81 -4.03 -16.67
CA THR A 34 2.20 -3.60 -16.74
C THR A 34 2.38 -2.18 -16.20
N ASP A 35 1.48 -1.26 -16.57
CA ASP A 35 1.48 0.12 -16.09
C ASP A 35 1.27 0.17 -14.57
N LYS A 36 0.33 -0.62 -14.03
CA LYS A 36 0.08 -0.71 -12.59
C LYS A 36 1.29 -1.26 -11.82
N THR A 37 1.97 -2.26 -12.33
CA THR A 37 3.16 -2.81 -11.66
C THR A 37 4.32 -1.82 -11.65
N ALA A 38 4.52 -1.03 -12.70
CA ALA A 38 5.51 0.04 -12.75
C ALA A 38 5.17 1.16 -11.75
N ALA A 39 3.89 1.58 -11.66
CA ALA A 39 3.43 2.55 -10.68
C ALA A 39 3.63 2.06 -9.23
N ASN A 40 3.34 0.79 -8.96
CA ASN A 40 3.56 0.17 -7.65
C ASN A 40 5.04 0.10 -7.28
N ALA A 41 5.92 -0.15 -8.25
CA ALA A 41 7.37 -0.11 -8.03
C ALA A 41 7.83 1.30 -7.62
N ALA A 42 7.39 2.34 -8.33
CA ALA A 42 7.69 3.72 -8.00
C ALA A 42 7.12 4.14 -6.61
N LEU A 43 5.93 3.63 -6.23
CA LEU A 43 5.35 3.85 -4.91
C LEU A 43 6.22 3.22 -3.80
N LEU A 44 6.70 1.99 -3.99
CA LEU A 44 7.59 1.33 -3.04
C LEU A 44 8.90 2.10 -2.87
N GLU A 45 9.51 2.59 -3.96
CA GLU A 45 10.72 3.39 -3.89
C GLU A 45 10.51 4.72 -3.12
N ARG A 46 9.35 5.39 -3.31
CA ARG A 46 9.00 6.58 -2.52
C ARG A 46 8.87 6.26 -1.03
N TYR A 47 8.26 5.12 -0.70
CA TYR A 47 8.14 4.66 0.68
C TYR A 47 9.52 4.41 1.32
N VAL A 48 10.39 3.65 0.64
CA VAL A 48 11.76 3.36 1.10
C VAL A 48 12.56 4.64 1.30
N ALA A 49 12.49 5.56 0.34
CA ALA A 49 13.18 6.84 0.43
C ALA A 49 12.71 7.67 1.64
N ALA A 50 11.39 7.74 1.88
CA ALA A 50 10.82 8.46 3.01
C ALA A 50 11.22 7.83 4.36
N VAL A 51 11.23 6.50 4.47
CA VAL A 51 11.68 5.78 5.67
C VAL A 51 13.16 6.04 5.93
N ASN A 52 14.01 5.92 4.93
CA ASN A 52 15.47 6.12 5.06
C ASN A 52 15.86 7.57 5.31
N ALA A 53 15.03 8.52 4.87
CA ALA A 53 15.18 9.94 5.19
C ALA A 53 14.52 10.34 6.54
N HIS A 54 13.83 9.42 7.23
CA HIS A 54 12.98 9.68 8.40
C HIS A 54 11.95 10.79 8.16
N ASP A 55 11.49 10.93 6.90
CA ASP A 55 10.58 11.99 6.48
C ASP A 55 9.11 11.54 6.54
N THR A 56 8.51 11.70 7.72
CA THR A 56 7.08 11.41 7.90
C THR A 56 6.14 12.42 7.22
N ARG A 57 6.65 13.59 6.78
CA ARG A 57 5.84 14.59 6.07
C ARG A 57 5.44 14.07 4.68
N SER A 58 6.30 13.28 4.04
CA SER A 58 6.03 12.63 2.77
C SER A 58 4.95 11.55 2.85
N PHE A 59 4.58 11.06 4.06
CA PHE A 59 3.61 9.98 4.23
C PHE A 59 2.22 10.34 3.72
N ALA A 60 1.81 11.61 3.71
CA ALA A 60 0.56 12.05 3.12
C ALA A 60 0.47 11.79 1.60
N ASN A 61 1.62 11.69 0.91
CA ASN A 61 1.71 11.35 -0.51
C ASN A 61 1.93 9.85 -0.77
N ILE A 62 2.11 9.05 0.28
CA ILE A 62 2.42 7.62 0.20
C ILE A 62 1.26 6.78 0.71
N PHE A 63 0.58 7.21 1.76
CA PHE A 63 -0.51 6.49 2.42
C PHE A 63 -1.86 7.18 2.21
N THR A 64 -2.95 6.41 2.19
CA THR A 64 -4.30 6.96 2.24
C THR A 64 -4.60 7.51 3.64
N ASP A 65 -5.52 8.46 3.75
CA ASP A 65 -5.96 9.00 5.05
C ASP A 65 -6.60 7.92 5.94
N THR A 66 -7.24 6.94 5.31
CA THR A 66 -7.90 5.79 5.94
C THR A 66 -7.02 4.56 6.04
N TYR A 67 -5.70 4.71 5.94
CA TYR A 67 -4.74 3.60 5.98
C TYR A 67 -4.97 2.63 7.15
N LEU A 68 -4.88 1.32 6.88
CA LEU A 68 -5.11 0.27 7.86
C LEU A 68 -3.87 -0.61 8.06
N GLN A 69 -3.32 -0.57 9.28
CA GLN A 69 -2.31 -1.55 9.70
C GLN A 69 -3.00 -2.80 10.26
N ARG A 70 -2.92 -3.91 9.52
CA ARG A 70 -3.64 -5.16 9.83
C ARG A 70 -2.95 -6.04 10.87
N SER A 71 -1.73 -5.72 11.29
CA SER A 71 -1.05 -6.45 12.38
C SER A 71 -1.62 -6.16 13.78
N GLY A 72 -2.55 -5.22 13.90
CA GLY A 72 -3.15 -4.82 15.18
C GLY A 72 -2.22 -4.03 16.13
N ARG A 73 -1.01 -3.69 15.66
CA ARG A 73 -0.02 -2.94 16.47
C ARG A 73 -0.20 -1.43 16.45
N SER A 74 -1.04 -0.91 15.57
CA SER A 74 -1.32 0.52 15.41
C SER A 74 -2.80 0.75 15.14
N PRO A 75 -3.39 1.83 15.66
CA PRO A 75 -4.71 2.26 15.25
C PRO A 75 -4.79 2.54 13.75
N PRO A 76 -6.00 2.58 13.15
CA PRO A 76 -6.17 2.95 11.76
C PRO A 76 -5.88 4.44 11.52
N GLY A 77 -5.55 4.76 10.27
CA GLY A 77 -5.39 6.12 9.77
C GLY A 77 -3.94 6.57 9.59
N LEU A 78 -3.77 7.55 8.72
CA LEU A 78 -2.47 8.15 8.39
C LEU A 78 -1.78 8.73 9.62
N ALA A 79 -2.51 9.41 10.50
CA ALA A 79 -1.94 10.02 11.70
C ALA A 79 -1.28 8.98 12.62
N ALA A 80 -1.94 7.83 12.83
CA ALA A 80 -1.39 6.72 13.60
C ALA A 80 -0.15 6.10 12.94
N GLN A 81 -0.12 6.02 11.61
CA GLN A 81 1.05 5.54 10.87
C GLN A 81 2.25 6.49 11.00
N ILE A 82 2.00 7.80 10.94
CA ILE A 82 3.04 8.82 11.18
C ILE A 82 3.61 8.69 12.60
N GLU A 83 2.73 8.61 13.60
CA GLU A 83 3.15 8.44 15.00
C GLU A 83 3.95 7.15 15.23
N ASN A 84 3.53 6.04 14.61
CA ASN A 84 4.25 4.78 14.67
C ASN A 84 5.66 4.88 14.07
N ALA A 85 5.79 5.53 12.91
CA ALA A 85 7.09 5.76 12.27
C ALA A 85 7.99 6.67 13.14
N GLN A 86 7.44 7.74 13.70
CA GLN A 86 8.19 8.64 14.59
C GLN A 86 8.72 7.92 15.84
N ARG A 87 7.91 7.02 16.44
CA ARG A 87 8.37 6.17 17.55
C ARG A 87 9.52 5.26 17.14
N LEU A 88 9.41 4.65 15.94
CA LEU A 88 10.47 3.80 15.40
C LEU A 88 11.76 4.58 15.15
N PHE A 89 11.69 5.76 14.53
CA PHE A 89 12.85 6.64 14.27
C PHE A 89 13.46 7.18 15.56
N THR A 90 12.66 7.43 16.59
CA THR A 90 13.17 7.79 17.92
C THR A 90 13.92 6.63 18.57
N ALA A 91 13.41 5.41 18.41
CA ALA A 91 14.04 4.21 18.97
C ALA A 91 15.33 3.84 18.23
N LEU A 92 15.35 4.02 16.92
CA LEU A 92 16.45 3.68 16.01
C LEU A 92 16.78 4.92 15.13
N PRO A 93 17.58 5.89 15.64
CA PRO A 93 17.83 7.15 14.92
C PRO A 93 18.62 7.01 13.62
N ASP A 94 19.32 5.90 13.44
CA ASP A 94 20.06 5.52 12.24
C ASP A 94 19.36 4.37 11.47
N LEU A 95 18.02 4.23 11.64
CA LEU A 95 17.25 3.20 10.95
C LEU A 95 17.48 3.24 9.46
N HIS A 96 17.83 2.09 8.90
CA HIS A 96 17.93 1.89 7.46
C HIS A 96 17.08 0.71 7.01
N LEU A 97 16.30 0.92 5.96
CA LEU A 97 15.46 -0.06 5.28
C LEU A 97 16.07 -0.43 3.93
N ALA A 98 16.31 -1.71 3.71
CA ALA A 98 16.66 -2.27 2.41
C ALA A 98 15.57 -3.25 1.95
N ILE A 99 15.24 -3.23 0.66
CA ILE A 99 14.37 -4.23 0.03
C ILE A 99 15.26 -5.34 -0.50
N GLU A 100 15.09 -6.55 0.02
CA GLU A 100 15.86 -7.73 -0.42
C GLU A 100 15.18 -8.48 -1.57
N ASP A 101 13.83 -8.45 -1.61
CA ASP A 101 13.05 -9.06 -2.67
C ASP A 101 11.67 -8.39 -2.78
N ARG A 102 11.04 -8.42 -3.96
CA ARG A 102 9.76 -7.75 -4.19
C ARG A 102 8.95 -8.40 -5.31
N ILE A 103 7.63 -8.40 -5.13
CA ILE A 103 6.67 -8.88 -6.11
C ILE A 103 5.58 -7.81 -6.27
N PHE A 104 5.26 -7.46 -7.51
CA PHE A 104 4.22 -6.48 -7.81
C PHE A 104 3.03 -7.14 -8.50
N GLY A 105 1.84 -6.97 -7.91
CA GLY A 105 0.55 -7.25 -8.53
C GLY A 105 -0.13 -5.97 -8.99
N VAL A 106 -1.34 -6.10 -9.53
CA VAL A 106 -2.12 -4.94 -10.00
C VAL A 106 -2.48 -4.00 -8.85
N ASP A 107 -2.88 -4.55 -7.69
CA ASP A 107 -3.27 -3.81 -6.49
C ASP A 107 -2.47 -4.20 -5.24
N LYS A 108 -1.37 -4.94 -5.42
CA LYS A 108 -0.57 -5.45 -4.32
C LYS A 108 0.92 -5.20 -4.55
N ILE A 109 1.58 -4.89 -3.44
CA ILE A 109 3.03 -4.89 -3.32
C ILE A 109 3.37 -5.90 -2.23
N VAL A 110 4.28 -6.82 -2.52
CA VAL A 110 4.87 -7.71 -1.52
C VAL A 110 6.36 -7.44 -1.48
N ALA A 111 6.93 -7.27 -0.30
CA ALA A 111 8.36 -7.08 -0.15
C ALA A 111 8.91 -7.85 1.04
N ARG A 112 10.11 -8.39 0.85
CA ARG A 112 10.97 -8.86 1.93
C ARG A 112 11.95 -7.74 2.27
N CYS A 113 11.79 -7.22 3.47
CA CYS A 113 12.50 -6.05 3.97
C CYS A 113 13.54 -6.43 5.00
N ALA A 114 14.68 -5.75 4.98
CA ALA A 114 15.70 -5.83 6.00
C ALA A 114 15.88 -4.46 6.65
N TYR A 115 15.78 -4.41 7.95
CA TYR A 115 16.01 -3.22 8.77
C TYR A 115 17.28 -3.37 9.58
N THR A 116 18.04 -2.29 9.69
CA THR A 116 19.18 -2.16 10.59
C THR A 116 19.10 -0.85 11.35
N GLY A 117 19.63 -0.80 12.56
CA GLY A 117 19.70 0.44 13.33
C GLY A 117 20.27 0.22 14.72
N THR A 118 20.68 1.30 15.37
CA THR A 118 21.20 1.31 16.74
C THR A 118 20.07 1.68 17.71
N GLN A 119 19.80 0.82 18.68
CA GLN A 119 18.72 1.04 19.64
C GLN A 119 19.15 2.07 20.71
N ASN A 120 18.87 3.34 20.41
CA ASN A 120 19.17 4.50 21.25
C ASN A 120 17.95 5.05 21.99
N GLY A 121 16.74 4.58 21.67
CA GLY A 121 15.49 4.87 22.36
C GLY A 121 14.78 3.63 22.84
N LYS A 122 13.71 3.79 23.62
CA LYS A 122 12.88 2.66 24.09
C LYS A 122 12.24 1.93 22.93
N PHE A 123 12.48 0.62 22.82
CA PHE A 123 11.95 -0.21 21.73
C PHE A 123 11.44 -1.54 22.25
N LEU A 124 10.19 -1.93 21.87
CA LEU A 124 9.53 -3.15 22.30
C LEU A 124 9.56 -3.37 23.82
N GLY A 125 9.45 -2.29 24.61
CA GLY A 125 9.48 -2.36 26.06
C GLY A 125 10.88 -2.49 26.67
N VAL A 126 11.94 -2.49 25.85
CA VAL A 126 13.35 -2.51 26.31
C VAL A 126 13.88 -1.09 26.32
N GLU A 127 14.51 -0.68 27.43
CA GLU A 127 15.20 0.61 27.57
C GLU A 127 16.40 0.67 26.62
N PRO A 128 16.92 1.89 26.29
CA PRO A 128 18.05 2.03 25.38
C PRO A 128 19.26 1.18 25.76
N THR A 129 19.73 0.35 24.84
CA THR A 129 20.89 -0.53 25.04
C THR A 129 22.14 -0.07 24.30
N GLY A 130 22.00 0.81 23.31
CA GLY A 130 23.07 1.21 22.39
C GLY A 130 23.47 0.10 21.41
N LYS A 131 22.75 -1.02 21.37
CA LYS A 131 23.07 -2.16 20.51
C LYS A 131 22.61 -1.90 19.07
N GLN A 132 23.45 -2.30 18.12
CA GLN A 132 23.04 -2.44 16.74
C GLN A 132 22.17 -3.70 16.57
N ILE A 133 21.00 -3.56 15.97
CA ILE A 133 20.08 -4.66 15.69
C ILE A 133 19.82 -4.77 14.19
N LYS A 134 19.51 -5.98 13.77
CA LYS A 134 19.05 -6.29 12.42
C LYS A 134 17.80 -7.18 12.49
N PHE A 135 16.78 -6.85 11.72
CA PHE A 135 15.58 -7.68 11.64
C PHE A 135 14.96 -7.63 10.23
N GLY A 136 14.25 -8.67 9.88
CA GLY A 136 13.50 -8.77 8.63
C GLY A 136 12.01 -8.68 8.84
N THR A 137 11.31 -8.28 7.78
CA THR A 137 9.86 -8.37 7.69
C THR A 137 9.46 -8.96 6.35
N ILE A 138 8.27 -9.56 6.30
CA ILE A 138 7.53 -9.79 5.06
C ILE A 138 6.33 -8.85 5.10
N ASP A 139 6.30 -7.93 4.17
CA ASP A 139 5.30 -6.89 4.10
C ASP A 139 4.42 -7.09 2.87
N ILE A 140 3.12 -6.96 3.03
CA ILE A 140 2.13 -6.97 1.97
C ILE A 140 1.32 -5.69 2.07
N TRP A 141 1.32 -4.88 1.02
CA TRP A 141 0.45 -3.70 0.93
C TRP A 141 -0.62 -3.89 -0.13
N ARG A 142 -1.82 -3.38 0.14
CA ARG A 142 -2.83 -3.08 -0.88
C ARG A 142 -2.67 -1.63 -1.32
N VAL A 143 -2.70 -1.45 -2.62
CA VAL A 143 -2.63 -0.14 -3.26
C VAL A 143 -4.03 0.31 -3.66
N GLU A 144 -4.34 1.58 -3.42
CA GLU A 144 -5.55 2.25 -3.84
C GLU A 144 -5.19 3.58 -4.50
N GLY A 145 -5.54 3.71 -5.78
CA GLY A 145 -5.02 4.81 -6.58
C GLY A 145 -3.50 4.69 -6.74
N ASP A 146 -2.78 5.64 -6.18
CA ASP A 146 -1.31 5.73 -6.16
C ASP A 146 -0.73 5.71 -4.73
N LYS A 147 -1.51 5.20 -3.76
CA LYS A 147 -1.17 5.19 -2.33
C LYS A 147 -1.34 3.82 -1.69
N LEU A 148 -0.61 3.59 -0.62
CA LEU A 148 -0.73 2.42 0.26
C LEU A 148 -1.98 2.59 1.14
N ALA A 149 -2.92 1.64 1.06
CA ALA A 149 -4.19 1.70 1.79
C ALA A 149 -4.28 0.70 2.94
N GLU A 150 -3.69 -0.48 2.78
CA GLU A 150 -3.66 -1.50 3.83
C GLU A 150 -2.30 -2.19 3.88
N HIS A 151 -1.93 -2.68 5.06
CA HIS A 151 -0.65 -3.33 5.30
C HIS A 151 -0.79 -4.52 6.23
N TRP A 152 -0.28 -5.66 5.79
CA TRP A 152 -0.04 -6.87 6.59
C TRP A 152 1.45 -7.08 6.66
N ASP A 153 1.96 -7.40 7.84
CA ASP A 153 3.38 -7.70 8.02
C ASP A 153 3.62 -8.85 9.00
N GLN A 154 4.71 -9.55 8.78
CA GLN A 154 5.27 -10.53 9.69
C GLN A 154 6.65 -10.05 10.11
N VAL A 155 6.85 -9.89 11.42
CA VAL A 155 8.11 -9.43 12.03
C VAL A 155 8.58 -10.48 13.02
N ASP A 156 9.86 -10.80 12.99
CA ASP A 156 10.49 -11.66 14.02
C ASP A 156 10.73 -10.87 15.32
N LEU A 157 9.65 -10.65 16.08
CA LEU A 157 9.72 -9.96 17.36
C LEU A 157 10.58 -10.70 18.39
N ALA A 158 10.58 -12.04 18.37
CA ALA A 158 11.39 -12.84 19.28
C ALA A 158 12.89 -12.65 19.01
N GLY A 159 13.29 -12.66 17.74
CA GLY A 159 14.67 -12.41 17.33
C GLY A 159 15.14 -11.01 17.67
N ILE A 160 14.29 -9.97 17.52
CA ILE A 160 14.61 -8.61 17.96
C ILE A 160 14.84 -8.55 19.47
N LEU A 161 13.89 -9.09 20.25
CA LEU A 161 13.99 -9.09 21.72
C LEU A 161 15.23 -9.86 22.22
N LYS A 162 15.59 -10.96 21.54
CA LYS A 162 16.81 -11.70 21.82
C LYS A 162 18.05 -10.81 21.63
N GLN A 163 18.17 -10.14 20.48
CA GLN A 163 19.29 -9.21 20.21
C GLN A 163 19.39 -8.08 21.24
N LEU A 164 18.26 -7.55 21.70
CA LEU A 164 18.21 -6.48 22.69
C LEU A 164 18.60 -6.92 24.11
N ARG A 165 18.26 -8.15 24.51
CA ARG A 165 18.41 -8.65 25.88
C ARG A 165 19.68 -9.48 26.10
N GLU A 166 20.12 -10.23 25.07
CA GLU A 166 21.27 -11.13 25.13
C GLU A 166 22.47 -10.47 24.42
N GLY A 167 23.48 -10.05 25.15
CA GLY A 167 24.73 -9.50 24.59
C GLY A 167 25.45 -8.61 25.54
#